data_9aa43e225d66fc0efcd350d17646f881
#
_entry.id   9aa43e225d66fc0efcd350d17646f881
#
_cell.length_a   1.000
_cell.length_b   1.000
_cell.length_c   1.000
_cell.angle_alpha   90.00
_cell.angle_beta   90.00
_cell.angle_gamma   90.00
#
_symmetry.space_group_name_H-M   'P 1'
#
loop_
_entity.id
_entity.type
_entity.pdbx_description
1 polymer ?
#
loop_
_entity_poly.entity_id
_entity_poly.type
_entity_poly.pdbx_seq_one_letter_code
_entity_poly.pdbx_strand_id
1 'polypeptide(L)'
;MNKIFKVIWNPATGSYSVASETAKSRGKKSGRSKLLISALIVTSAIFTPGAYAGLSLDGGDIFESTPLTNYWLAIGQGSVATTNNGGTDGVAMAIGLKAKALGAGSTAFGYDAEASGDRAIAFGQLTEASGNRTIAMGSGATATGDHSLALGGATKTLGMYSVAIGRDATTDSDYALSMGHMAKANGLYSLAMGAGSATSNDNAIAIGKKTQAQGVNSIALGNASQASGYSSLAIGELSETGAENAIALGKLSNASKINSIALGSNSTASGEGSVALGENSFAGGINSLALGSQSNANGDNAVALGVGSVAAQDNTVSVGNSTTQRKITNMAAGQIRNGSTEAINGSQLYGLSDSVAARLGGGAGVNEDGSINAPSYKLKSNIYNNVGDALLGIDNDTLHWDKTNKAFSASYLAKNADDSLKERSDQNKIINVAKGTISATSTDVVNGSQLYDLQQDALLWNGTAFSAAHGTEATSKITNVEDGTISDTSKDAVNGSQLKETKDDVATNTANIADNT
;
A
#
# COMPACT_ATOMS: atom_id res chain seq x y z
N MET A 1 16.97 -39.56 50.43
CA MET A 1 16.37 -40.38 49.37
C MET A 1 15.57 -39.47 48.43
N ASN A 2 16.10 -39.16 47.29
CA ASN A 2 15.36 -38.38 46.27
C ASN A 2 14.28 -39.28 45.67
N LYS A 3 13.02 -38.90 45.85
CA LYS A 3 11.92 -39.57 45.18
C LYS A 3 11.79 -38.94 43.78
N ILE A 4 12.11 -39.68 42.75
CA ILE A 4 11.90 -39.28 41.36
C ILE A 4 10.44 -39.59 41.02
N PHE A 5 9.73 -38.62 40.43
CA PHE A 5 8.34 -38.76 39.98
C PHE A 5 8.29 -38.64 38.47
N LYS A 6 7.47 -39.48 37.83
CA LYS A 6 7.19 -39.43 36.41
C LYS A 6 5.85 -38.73 36.16
N VAL A 7 5.87 -37.74 35.30
CA VAL A 7 4.65 -37.03 34.85
C VAL A 7 4.06 -37.77 33.66
N ILE A 8 2.82 -38.20 33.77
CA ILE A 8 2.11 -38.97 32.75
C ILE A 8 0.90 -38.14 32.27
N TRP A 9 0.79 -37.95 30.98
CA TRP A 9 -0.39 -37.35 30.38
C TRP A 9 -1.56 -38.34 30.36
N ASN A 10 -2.71 -37.91 30.86
CA ASN A 10 -3.93 -38.69 30.78
C ASN A 10 -4.85 -38.16 29.68
N PRO A 11 -4.96 -38.83 28.56
CA PRO A 11 -5.76 -38.37 27.44
C PRO A 11 -7.26 -38.42 27.68
N ALA A 12 -7.72 -39.17 28.68
CA ALA A 12 -9.14 -39.27 29.03
C ALA A 12 -9.65 -38.07 29.87
N THR A 13 -8.77 -37.42 30.60
CA THR A 13 -9.11 -36.26 31.44
C THR A 13 -8.46 -34.98 31.00
N GLY A 14 -7.58 -35.00 29.99
CA GLY A 14 -6.88 -33.84 29.44
C GLY A 14 -5.94 -33.18 30.47
N SER A 15 -5.41 -33.95 31.45
CA SER A 15 -4.57 -33.40 32.52
C SER A 15 -3.32 -34.26 32.74
N TYR A 16 -2.26 -33.64 33.32
CA TYR A 16 -1.07 -34.37 33.77
C TYR A 16 -1.24 -34.88 35.16
N SER A 17 -0.87 -36.15 35.41
CA SER A 17 -0.79 -36.72 36.76
C SER A 17 0.64 -37.15 37.08
N VAL A 18 1.01 -37.03 38.34
CA VAL A 18 2.33 -37.43 38.87
C VAL A 18 2.24 -38.81 39.49
N ALA A 19 3.03 -39.73 38.97
CA ALA A 19 3.11 -41.09 39.54
C ALA A 19 4.51 -41.41 40.02
N SER A 20 4.65 -42.25 41.04
CA SER A 20 5.94 -42.75 41.49
C SER A 20 6.52 -43.71 40.46
N GLU A 21 7.84 -43.80 40.30
CA GLU A 21 8.51 -44.72 39.37
C GLU A 21 8.16 -46.21 39.59
N THR A 22 7.66 -46.54 40.73
CA THR A 22 7.27 -47.91 41.07
C THR A 22 5.81 -48.24 40.73
N ALA A 23 5.04 -47.26 40.20
CA ALA A 23 3.67 -47.54 39.77
C ALA A 23 3.68 -48.39 38.47
N LYS A 24 3.46 -49.68 38.62
CA LYS A 24 3.21 -50.55 37.46
C LYS A 24 1.89 -50.10 36.82
N SER A 25 1.93 -49.73 35.57
CA SER A 25 0.76 -49.55 34.71
C SER A 25 -0.08 -50.84 34.77
N ARG A 26 -1.23 -50.77 35.41
CA ARG A 26 -2.28 -51.74 35.16
C ARG A 26 -2.90 -51.38 33.82
N GLY A 27 -2.27 -51.81 32.76
CA GLY A 27 -2.93 -51.90 31.47
C GLY A 27 -4.18 -52.75 31.68
N LYS A 28 -5.36 -52.13 31.48
CA LYS A 28 -6.53 -52.92 31.16
C LYS A 28 -6.09 -53.84 30.00
N LYS A 29 -6.07 -55.13 30.23
CA LYS A 29 -6.12 -56.10 29.13
C LYS A 29 -7.33 -55.64 28.32
N SER A 30 -7.11 -55.01 27.19
CA SER A 30 -8.12 -54.93 26.17
C SER A 30 -8.54 -56.35 25.95
N GLY A 31 -9.75 -56.67 26.32
CA GLY A 31 -10.36 -57.88 25.87
C GLY A 31 -10.17 -57.82 24.36
N ARG A 32 -9.34 -58.68 23.84
CA ARG A 32 -9.45 -59.06 22.45
C ARG A 32 -10.91 -59.46 22.29
N SER A 33 -11.74 -58.53 21.81
CA SER A 33 -12.86 -58.92 20.99
C SER A 33 -12.22 -59.84 19.98
N LYS A 34 -12.35 -61.09 20.17
CA LYS A 34 -12.30 -62.01 19.06
C LYS A 34 -13.43 -61.52 18.17
N LEU A 35 -13.10 -60.58 17.24
CA LEU A 35 -13.80 -60.61 15.98
C LEU A 35 -13.65 -62.05 15.54
N LEU A 36 -14.66 -62.79 15.73
CA LEU A 36 -14.98 -63.93 14.89
C LEU A 36 -15.13 -63.31 13.50
N ILE A 37 -14.00 -63.09 12.83
CA ILE A 37 -13.96 -63.28 11.40
C ILE A 37 -14.35 -64.76 11.31
N SER A 38 -15.63 -65.01 11.17
CA SER A 38 -16.10 -66.23 10.55
C SER A 38 -15.42 -66.18 9.18
N ALA A 39 -14.19 -66.70 9.16
CA ALA A 39 -13.67 -67.20 7.93
C ALA A 39 -14.70 -68.32 7.55
N LEU A 40 -15.75 -67.89 6.83
CA LEU A 40 -16.48 -68.77 6.01
C LEU A 40 -15.49 -69.23 4.94
N ILE A 41 -14.66 -70.20 5.32
CA ILE A 41 -13.91 -70.99 4.36
C ILE A 41 -14.98 -71.66 3.58
N VAL A 42 -15.37 -71.10 2.45
CA VAL A 42 -15.99 -71.85 1.39
C VAL A 42 -14.89 -72.79 0.88
N THR A 43 -14.73 -73.96 1.57
CA THR A 43 -13.96 -75.06 1.07
C THR A 43 -14.81 -75.76 -0.01
N SER A 44 -14.76 -75.24 -1.21
CA SER A 44 -14.94 -75.95 -2.44
C SER A 44 -14.63 -75.11 -3.66
N ALA A 45 -13.41 -74.62 -3.75
CA ALA A 45 -12.86 -74.29 -5.05
C ALA A 45 -11.75 -75.33 -5.27
N ILE A 46 -11.99 -76.27 -6.09
CA ILE A 46 -11.03 -77.16 -6.73
C ILE A 46 -9.95 -76.20 -7.31
N PHE A 47 -8.75 -76.26 -6.73
CA PHE A 47 -7.59 -75.64 -7.32
C PHE A 47 -7.27 -76.34 -8.65
N THR A 48 -7.84 -75.86 -9.74
CA THR A 48 -7.22 -76.06 -11.04
C THR A 48 -6.15 -75.02 -11.22
N PRO A 49 -4.93 -75.34 -11.69
CA PRO A 49 -3.92 -74.33 -12.02
C PRO A 49 -4.46 -73.53 -13.17
N GLY A 50 -4.84 -72.29 -12.89
CA GLY A 50 -5.47 -71.37 -13.84
C GLY A 50 -6.69 -70.60 -13.31
N ALA A 51 -7.11 -70.84 -12.07
CA ALA A 51 -8.24 -70.10 -11.48
C ALA A 51 -7.85 -68.69 -11.03
N TYR A 52 -8.48 -67.74 -11.62
CA TYR A 52 -8.38 -66.30 -11.33
C TYR A 52 -9.04 -65.97 -10.00
N ALA A 53 -8.35 -65.21 -9.15
CA ALA A 53 -8.85 -64.91 -7.83
C ALA A 53 -9.67 -63.59 -7.83
N GLY A 54 -10.89 -63.67 -8.36
CA GLY A 54 -11.91 -62.66 -8.08
C GLY A 54 -12.78 -63.10 -6.90
N LEU A 55 -13.07 -62.30 -5.91
CA LEU A 55 -14.01 -62.54 -4.84
C LEU A 55 -15.25 -61.68 -5.01
N SER A 56 -16.41 -62.29 -5.27
CA SER A 56 -17.71 -61.63 -5.28
C SER A 56 -18.54 -62.09 -4.08
N LEU A 57 -19.04 -61.13 -3.31
CA LEU A 57 -19.90 -61.37 -2.15
C LEU A 57 -21.15 -60.49 -2.24
N ASP A 58 -22.27 -61.00 -1.78
CA ASP A 58 -23.55 -60.29 -1.67
C ASP A 58 -24.05 -59.67 -2.99
N GLY A 59 -24.01 -60.47 -4.09
CA GLY A 59 -24.54 -60.04 -5.39
C GLY A 59 -23.74 -59.02 -6.17
N GLY A 60 -22.45 -58.89 -5.90
CA GLY A 60 -21.53 -58.09 -6.72
C GLY A 60 -21.15 -58.81 -8.01
N ASP A 61 -20.93 -58.09 -9.10
CA ASP A 61 -20.53 -58.62 -10.40
C ASP A 61 -19.04 -58.45 -10.66
N ILE A 62 -18.40 -59.51 -11.11
CA ILE A 62 -17.02 -59.52 -11.59
C ILE A 62 -17.08 -59.84 -13.09
N PHE A 63 -16.63 -58.91 -13.93
CA PHE A 63 -16.53 -59.15 -15.37
C PHE A 63 -15.13 -59.60 -15.73
N GLU A 64 -15.00 -60.84 -16.27
CA GLU A 64 -13.73 -61.37 -16.74
C GLU A 64 -13.40 -60.83 -18.14
N SER A 65 -12.26 -60.16 -18.29
CA SER A 65 -11.60 -60.02 -19.58
C SER A 65 -10.20 -60.62 -19.49
N THR A 66 -10.03 -61.78 -20.12
CA THR A 66 -8.80 -62.57 -20.32
C THR A 66 -7.43 -61.99 -20.02
N PRO A 67 -6.38 -62.74 -19.74
CA PRO A 67 -6.09 -63.72 -18.74
C PRO A 67 -4.95 -63.35 -17.76
N LEU A 68 -4.97 -63.89 -16.58
CA LEU A 68 -3.84 -64.28 -15.74
C LEU A 68 -3.23 -63.30 -14.68
N THR A 69 -3.57 -62.02 -14.55
CA THR A 69 -2.90 -61.15 -13.54
C THR A 69 -3.81 -60.23 -12.71
N ASN A 70 -5.12 -60.29 -12.90
CA ASN A 70 -6.04 -59.32 -12.28
C ASN A 70 -6.76 -59.93 -11.07
N TYR A 71 -6.66 -59.29 -9.91
CA TYR A 71 -7.39 -59.60 -8.69
C TYR A 71 -8.50 -58.59 -8.49
N TRP A 72 -9.76 -59.02 -8.41
CA TRP A 72 -10.92 -58.16 -8.23
C TRP A 72 -11.68 -58.53 -6.97
N LEU A 73 -12.16 -57.48 -6.27
CA LEU A 73 -13.02 -57.67 -5.12
C LEU A 73 -14.30 -56.85 -5.30
N ALA A 74 -15.46 -57.52 -5.40
CA ALA A 74 -16.75 -56.85 -5.44
C ALA A 74 -17.61 -57.32 -4.27
N ILE A 75 -18.03 -56.38 -3.41
CA ILE A 75 -18.87 -56.66 -2.23
C ILE A 75 -20.06 -55.70 -2.23
N GLY A 76 -21.28 -56.22 -2.31
CA GLY A 76 -22.52 -55.45 -2.29
C GLY A 76 -23.37 -55.66 -3.53
N GLN A 77 -24.69 -55.56 -3.38
CA GLN A 77 -25.62 -55.77 -4.48
C GLN A 77 -25.37 -54.76 -5.61
N GLY A 78 -25.14 -55.25 -6.84
CA GLY A 78 -24.86 -54.44 -8.01
C GLY A 78 -23.50 -53.75 -7.97
N SER A 79 -22.58 -54.16 -7.09
CA SER A 79 -21.19 -53.70 -7.16
C SER A 79 -20.47 -54.34 -8.34
N VAL A 80 -19.60 -53.57 -9.02
CA VAL A 80 -18.87 -53.97 -10.22
C VAL A 80 -17.38 -53.66 -10.02
N ALA A 81 -16.53 -54.68 -10.13
CA ALA A 81 -15.09 -54.53 -10.18
C ALA A 81 -14.59 -55.11 -11.52
N THR A 82 -13.98 -54.26 -12.35
CA THR A 82 -13.48 -54.65 -13.69
C THR A 82 -12.37 -53.68 -14.14
N THR A 83 -11.66 -54.03 -15.18
CA THR A 83 -10.69 -53.13 -15.83
C THR A 83 -11.16 -52.90 -17.26
N ASN A 84 -11.86 -51.78 -17.50
CA ASN A 84 -12.43 -51.48 -18.83
C ASN A 84 -11.40 -51.16 -19.92
N ASN A 85 -10.15 -50.89 -19.59
CA ASN A 85 -9.14 -50.40 -20.54
C ASN A 85 -8.11 -51.45 -21.01
N GLY A 86 -8.36 -52.73 -20.84
CA GLY A 86 -7.42 -53.76 -21.34
C GLY A 86 -6.02 -53.72 -20.71
N GLY A 87 -5.84 -52.99 -19.62
CA GLY A 87 -4.60 -52.91 -18.85
C GLY A 87 -4.35 -54.27 -18.13
N THR A 88 -3.15 -54.79 -18.29
CA THR A 88 -2.74 -56.09 -17.77
C THR A 88 -2.40 -56.10 -16.29
N ASP A 89 -2.37 -54.95 -15.62
CA ASP A 89 -1.87 -54.83 -14.25
C ASP A 89 -2.81 -54.01 -13.36
N GLY A 90 -3.67 -54.69 -12.59
CA GLY A 90 -4.43 -53.93 -11.62
C GLY A 90 -5.38 -54.76 -10.76
N VAL A 91 -5.39 -54.47 -9.46
CA VAL A 91 -6.41 -54.96 -8.52
C VAL A 91 -7.52 -53.91 -8.44
N ALA A 92 -8.73 -54.22 -8.91
CA ALA A 92 -9.89 -53.36 -8.72
C ALA A 92 -10.69 -53.78 -7.48
N MET A 93 -11.16 -52.82 -6.68
CA MET A 93 -11.92 -53.09 -5.46
C MET A 93 -13.20 -52.25 -5.41
N ALA A 94 -14.37 -52.89 -5.44
CA ALA A 94 -15.67 -52.24 -5.31
C ALA A 94 -16.40 -52.76 -4.06
N ILE A 95 -16.64 -51.90 -3.08
CA ILE A 95 -17.31 -52.23 -1.82
C ILE A 95 -18.46 -51.26 -1.57
N GLY A 96 -19.68 -51.75 -1.61
CA GLY A 96 -20.90 -50.97 -1.39
C GLY A 96 -21.99 -51.28 -2.41
N LEU A 97 -23.25 -50.96 -2.07
CA LEU A 97 -24.37 -51.07 -2.99
C LEU A 97 -24.10 -50.22 -4.25
N LYS A 98 -24.11 -50.85 -5.43
CA LYS A 98 -23.82 -50.24 -6.74
C LYS A 98 -22.42 -49.62 -6.88
N ALA A 99 -21.47 -49.90 -6.00
CA ALA A 99 -20.10 -49.40 -6.14
C ALA A 99 -19.46 -49.93 -7.43
N LYS A 100 -18.73 -49.09 -8.16
CA LYS A 100 -18.09 -49.42 -9.44
C LYS A 100 -16.61 -49.06 -9.41
N ALA A 101 -15.74 -50.05 -9.54
CA ALA A 101 -14.30 -49.91 -9.74
C ALA A 101 -13.94 -50.35 -11.14
N LEU A 102 -13.82 -49.43 -12.09
CA LEU A 102 -13.72 -49.71 -13.53
C LEU A 102 -12.31 -49.48 -14.10
N GLY A 103 -11.46 -48.67 -13.43
CA GLY A 103 -10.08 -48.42 -13.85
C GLY A 103 -9.11 -49.49 -13.31
N ALA A 104 -7.97 -49.68 -13.98
CA ALA A 104 -6.91 -50.59 -13.52
C ALA A 104 -6.35 -50.12 -12.15
N GLY A 105 -6.39 -50.95 -11.14
CA GLY A 105 -5.97 -50.61 -9.78
C GLY A 105 -6.88 -49.64 -9.04
N SER A 106 -8.12 -49.46 -9.49
CA SER A 106 -9.07 -48.54 -8.88
C SER A 106 -9.73 -49.10 -7.62
N THR A 107 -10.20 -48.21 -6.75
CA THR A 107 -10.92 -48.57 -5.52
C THR A 107 -12.17 -47.70 -5.38
N ALA A 108 -13.35 -48.32 -5.31
CA ALA A 108 -14.62 -47.67 -5.04
C ALA A 108 -15.22 -48.20 -3.73
N PHE A 109 -15.44 -47.34 -2.77
CA PHE A 109 -15.99 -47.65 -1.46
C PHE A 109 -17.17 -46.74 -1.10
N GLY A 110 -18.36 -47.24 -1.10
CA GLY A 110 -19.57 -46.49 -0.73
C GLY A 110 -20.76 -46.82 -1.62
N TYR A 111 -21.95 -46.30 -1.22
CA TYR A 111 -23.16 -46.38 -2.04
C TYR A 111 -22.98 -45.61 -3.34
N ASP A 112 -23.11 -46.29 -4.47
CA ASP A 112 -22.99 -45.70 -5.82
C ASP A 112 -21.69 -44.91 -6.02
N ALA A 113 -20.59 -45.36 -5.40
CA ALA A 113 -19.25 -44.80 -5.60
C ALA A 113 -18.68 -45.35 -6.92
N GLU A 114 -18.10 -44.46 -7.75
CA GLU A 114 -17.53 -44.83 -9.05
C GLU A 114 -16.06 -44.39 -9.16
N ALA A 115 -15.17 -45.34 -9.40
CA ALA A 115 -13.75 -45.12 -9.69
C ALA A 115 -13.45 -45.68 -11.09
N SER A 116 -13.54 -44.82 -12.11
CA SER A 116 -13.37 -45.21 -13.53
C SER A 116 -11.97 -44.89 -14.07
N GLY A 117 -11.20 -44.03 -13.43
CA GLY A 117 -9.82 -43.76 -13.79
C GLY A 117 -8.83 -44.82 -13.30
N ASP A 118 -7.69 -45.00 -13.99
CA ASP A 118 -6.63 -45.91 -13.56
C ASP A 118 -6.04 -45.48 -12.22
N ARG A 119 -5.94 -46.40 -11.26
CA ARG A 119 -5.46 -46.14 -9.89
C ARG A 119 -6.27 -45.04 -9.17
N ALA A 120 -7.52 -44.86 -9.58
CA ALA A 120 -8.42 -43.90 -8.95
C ALA A 120 -9.01 -44.48 -7.64
N ILE A 121 -9.27 -43.59 -6.68
CA ILE A 121 -9.90 -43.94 -5.39
C ILE A 121 -11.15 -43.09 -5.22
N ALA A 122 -12.32 -43.73 -5.16
CA ALA A 122 -13.60 -43.12 -4.82
C ALA A 122 -14.08 -43.65 -3.45
N PHE A 123 -14.10 -42.79 -2.43
CA PHE A 123 -14.47 -43.15 -1.07
C PHE A 123 -15.61 -42.27 -0.53
N GLY A 124 -16.81 -42.81 -0.50
CA GLY A 124 -18.01 -42.10 -0.03
C GLY A 124 -19.26 -42.42 -0.86
N GLN A 125 -20.41 -41.95 -0.41
CA GLN A 125 -21.66 -42.09 -1.13
C GLN A 125 -21.66 -41.16 -2.36
N LEU A 126 -22.08 -41.69 -3.54
CA LEU A 126 -22.17 -40.90 -4.79
C LEU A 126 -20.86 -40.22 -5.17
N THR A 127 -19.74 -40.84 -4.85
CA THR A 127 -18.40 -40.31 -5.13
C THR A 127 -17.94 -40.71 -6.51
N GLU A 128 -17.34 -39.83 -7.27
CA GLU A 128 -16.84 -40.06 -8.63
C GLU A 128 -15.33 -39.76 -8.73
N ALA A 129 -14.53 -40.73 -9.15
CA ALA A 129 -13.11 -40.57 -9.43
C ALA A 129 -12.82 -41.06 -10.86
N SER A 130 -12.95 -40.19 -11.86
CA SER A 130 -12.86 -40.56 -13.27
C SER A 130 -11.51 -40.22 -13.92
N GLY A 131 -10.72 -39.36 -13.34
CA GLY A 131 -9.34 -39.10 -13.78
C GLY A 131 -8.36 -40.20 -13.32
N ASN A 132 -7.21 -40.31 -14.01
CA ASN A 132 -6.17 -41.28 -13.63
C ASN A 132 -5.45 -40.84 -12.36
N ARG A 133 -5.20 -41.77 -11.44
CA ARG A 133 -4.49 -41.51 -10.16
C ARG A 133 -5.16 -40.43 -9.32
N THR A 134 -6.47 -40.31 -9.41
CA THR A 134 -7.26 -39.36 -8.63
C THR A 134 -7.72 -39.95 -7.31
N ILE A 135 -8.01 -39.08 -6.37
CA ILE A 135 -8.64 -39.43 -5.10
C ILE A 135 -9.86 -38.52 -4.91
N ALA A 136 -11.03 -39.13 -4.87
CA ALA A 136 -12.27 -38.47 -4.47
C ALA A 136 -12.76 -39.09 -3.15
N MET A 137 -12.84 -38.25 -2.09
CA MET A 137 -13.23 -38.73 -0.76
C MET A 137 -14.27 -37.79 -0.14
N GLY A 138 -15.45 -38.29 0.10
CA GLY A 138 -16.59 -37.58 0.68
C GLY A 138 -17.87 -37.81 -0.09
N SER A 139 -19.04 -37.58 0.53
CA SER A 139 -20.32 -37.75 -0.16
C SER A 139 -20.45 -36.79 -1.34
N GLY A 140 -20.67 -37.30 -2.55
CA GLY A 140 -20.79 -36.50 -3.78
C GLY A 140 -19.50 -35.85 -4.23
N ALA A 141 -18.33 -36.24 -3.73
CA ALA A 141 -17.05 -35.73 -4.20
C ALA A 141 -16.76 -36.22 -5.63
N THR A 142 -16.25 -35.34 -6.48
CA THR A 142 -15.95 -35.60 -7.89
C THR A 142 -14.51 -35.22 -8.21
N ALA A 143 -13.70 -36.15 -8.73
CA ALA A 143 -12.34 -35.93 -9.18
C ALA A 143 -12.18 -36.41 -10.63
N THR A 144 -12.15 -35.45 -11.58
CA THR A 144 -12.10 -35.78 -13.04
C THR A 144 -10.74 -35.44 -13.65
N GLY A 145 -10.00 -34.46 -13.13
CA GLY A 145 -8.66 -34.17 -13.61
C GLY A 145 -7.65 -35.23 -13.18
N ASP A 146 -6.75 -35.65 -14.06
CA ASP A 146 -5.70 -36.61 -13.73
C ASP A 146 -4.84 -36.13 -12.56
N HIS A 147 -4.45 -37.02 -11.66
CA HIS A 147 -3.62 -36.73 -10.47
C HIS A 147 -4.27 -35.73 -9.49
N SER A 148 -5.57 -35.56 -9.54
CA SER A 148 -6.28 -34.60 -8.67
C SER A 148 -6.75 -35.22 -7.35
N LEU A 149 -7.00 -34.40 -6.36
CA LEU A 149 -7.49 -34.76 -5.03
C LEU A 149 -8.73 -33.94 -4.65
N ALA A 150 -9.88 -34.59 -4.54
CA ALA A 150 -11.12 -34.01 -4.01
C ALA A 150 -11.42 -34.59 -2.63
N LEU A 151 -11.34 -33.79 -1.57
CA LEU A 151 -11.56 -34.20 -0.19
C LEU A 151 -12.64 -33.35 0.50
N GLY A 152 -13.82 -33.91 0.67
CA GLY A 152 -14.98 -33.27 1.31
C GLY A 152 -16.30 -33.59 0.61
N GLY A 153 -17.42 -33.24 1.24
CA GLY A 153 -18.75 -33.40 0.63
C GLY A 153 -18.96 -32.46 -0.55
N ALA A 154 -19.44 -32.98 -1.68
CA ALA A 154 -19.69 -32.24 -2.92
C ALA A 154 -18.46 -31.45 -3.46
N THR A 155 -17.26 -31.85 -3.09
CA THR A 155 -16.00 -31.27 -3.57
C THR A 155 -15.77 -31.67 -5.03
N LYS A 156 -15.22 -30.74 -5.85
CA LYS A 156 -14.96 -31.02 -7.28
C LYS A 156 -13.56 -30.62 -7.70
N THR A 157 -12.87 -31.49 -8.42
CA THR A 157 -11.60 -31.22 -9.09
C THR A 157 -11.71 -31.56 -10.57
N LEU A 158 -11.66 -30.56 -11.44
CA LEU A 158 -11.74 -30.75 -12.90
C LEU A 158 -10.36 -30.68 -13.55
N GLY A 159 -9.47 -29.84 -13.04
CA GLY A 159 -8.11 -29.67 -13.56
C GLY A 159 -7.16 -30.77 -13.15
N MET A 160 -6.16 -31.06 -14.00
CA MET A 160 -5.06 -32.00 -13.70
C MET A 160 -4.20 -31.45 -12.55
N TYR A 161 -3.67 -32.34 -11.71
CA TYR A 161 -2.81 -31.99 -10.57
C TYR A 161 -3.47 -31.00 -9.60
N SER A 162 -4.78 -30.84 -9.64
CA SER A 162 -5.52 -29.93 -8.79
C SER A 162 -5.93 -30.57 -7.45
N VAL A 163 -6.10 -29.73 -6.44
CA VAL A 163 -6.46 -30.17 -5.09
C VAL A 163 -7.63 -29.33 -4.57
N ALA A 164 -8.73 -29.98 -4.20
CA ALA A 164 -9.85 -29.34 -3.54
C ALA A 164 -10.13 -30.00 -2.19
N ILE A 165 -10.09 -29.22 -1.12
CA ILE A 165 -10.32 -29.70 0.25
C ILE A 165 -11.38 -28.84 0.92
N GLY A 166 -12.49 -29.46 1.31
CA GLY A 166 -13.59 -28.78 2.00
C GLY A 166 -14.93 -29.04 1.32
N ARG A 167 -16.00 -28.88 2.06
CA ARG A 167 -17.34 -29.05 1.51
C ARG A 167 -17.61 -28.01 0.42
N ASP A 168 -18.12 -28.43 -0.72
CA ASP A 168 -18.41 -27.60 -1.89
C ASP A 168 -17.18 -26.82 -2.43
N ALA A 169 -15.95 -27.27 -2.11
CA ALA A 169 -14.74 -26.70 -2.68
C ALA A 169 -14.58 -27.13 -4.15
N THR A 170 -14.13 -26.23 -5.02
CA THR A 170 -13.98 -26.50 -6.46
C THR A 170 -12.64 -26.02 -7.01
N THR A 171 -12.05 -26.82 -7.93
CA THR A 171 -10.92 -26.41 -8.77
C THR A 171 -11.26 -26.74 -10.22
N ASP A 172 -11.30 -25.70 -11.06
CA ASP A 172 -11.68 -25.85 -12.47
C ASP A 172 -10.47 -25.96 -13.41
N SER A 173 -9.30 -25.53 -12.97
CA SER A 173 -8.07 -25.47 -13.77
C SER A 173 -6.95 -26.35 -13.22
N ASP A 174 -5.95 -26.62 -14.08
CA ASP A 174 -4.78 -27.42 -13.73
C ASP A 174 -3.93 -26.73 -12.65
N TYR A 175 -3.30 -27.54 -11.81
CA TYR A 175 -2.42 -27.10 -10.71
C TYR A 175 -3.10 -26.13 -9.73
N ALA A 176 -4.42 -26.03 -9.74
CA ALA A 176 -5.17 -25.18 -8.83
C ALA A 176 -5.37 -25.83 -7.45
N LEU A 177 -5.36 -25.02 -6.40
CA LEU A 177 -5.60 -25.47 -5.03
C LEU A 177 -6.74 -24.69 -4.39
N SER A 178 -7.82 -25.36 -4.00
CA SER A 178 -8.88 -24.78 -3.19
C SER A 178 -8.95 -25.46 -1.82
N MET A 179 -8.97 -24.67 -0.74
CA MET A 179 -9.07 -25.17 0.63
C MET A 179 -10.04 -24.35 1.47
N GLY A 180 -11.17 -24.93 1.81
CA GLY A 180 -12.21 -24.31 2.63
C GLY A 180 -13.61 -24.60 2.12
N HIS A 181 -14.62 -24.34 2.96
CA HIS A 181 -16.03 -24.45 2.57
C HIS A 181 -16.34 -23.49 1.42
N MET A 182 -16.83 -24.01 0.30
CA MET A 182 -17.14 -23.23 -0.91
C MET A 182 -15.94 -22.44 -1.48
N ALA A 183 -14.71 -22.87 -1.22
CA ALA A 183 -13.53 -22.27 -1.84
C ALA A 183 -13.49 -22.61 -3.34
N LYS A 184 -13.11 -21.64 -4.19
CA LYS A 184 -13.07 -21.80 -5.66
C LYS A 184 -11.73 -21.36 -6.22
N ALA A 185 -11.02 -22.26 -6.89
CA ALA A 185 -9.78 -21.96 -7.59
C ALA A 185 -9.97 -22.24 -9.08
N ASN A 186 -10.29 -21.18 -9.86
CA ASN A 186 -10.68 -21.31 -11.27
C ASN A 186 -9.54 -21.03 -12.26
N GLY A 187 -8.47 -20.36 -11.84
CA GLY A 187 -7.32 -20.06 -12.70
C GLY A 187 -6.23 -21.14 -12.63
N LEU A 188 -5.44 -21.24 -13.68
CA LEU A 188 -4.23 -22.08 -13.73
C LEU A 188 -3.23 -21.65 -12.65
N TYR A 189 -2.66 -22.59 -11.89
CA TYR A 189 -1.75 -22.30 -10.76
C TYR A 189 -2.36 -21.43 -9.65
N SER A 190 -3.67 -21.32 -9.57
CA SER A 190 -4.32 -20.45 -8.59
C SER A 190 -4.49 -21.12 -7.21
N LEU A 191 -4.55 -20.28 -6.17
CA LEU A 191 -4.71 -20.70 -4.78
C LEU A 191 -5.89 -20.00 -4.12
N ALA A 192 -6.93 -20.71 -3.72
CA ALA A 192 -8.06 -20.19 -2.94
C ALA A 192 -8.11 -20.86 -1.56
N MET A 193 -7.78 -20.16 -0.49
CA MET A 193 -7.76 -20.70 0.87
C MET A 193 -8.65 -19.90 1.81
N GLY A 194 -9.70 -20.52 2.30
CA GLY A 194 -10.67 -19.92 3.23
C GLY A 194 -12.11 -20.16 2.80
N ALA A 195 -13.04 -20.00 3.72
CA ALA A 195 -14.46 -20.20 3.42
C ALA A 195 -14.96 -19.14 2.44
N GLY A 196 -15.45 -19.58 1.27
CA GLY A 196 -15.93 -18.70 0.20
C GLY A 196 -14.84 -17.87 -0.48
N SER A 197 -13.57 -18.24 -0.33
CA SER A 197 -12.47 -17.63 -1.10
C SER A 197 -12.60 -18.00 -2.58
N ALA A 198 -12.22 -17.08 -3.46
CA ALA A 198 -12.29 -17.33 -4.90
C ALA A 198 -11.13 -16.70 -5.67
N THR A 199 -10.58 -17.47 -6.61
CA THR A 199 -9.69 -16.97 -7.65
C THR A 199 -10.38 -17.16 -9.00
N SER A 200 -10.26 -16.18 -9.90
CA SER A 200 -10.92 -16.22 -11.21
C SER A 200 -9.94 -16.43 -12.37
N ASN A 201 -8.68 -16.06 -12.19
CA ASN A 201 -7.68 -16.07 -13.25
C ASN A 201 -6.36 -16.70 -12.80
N ASP A 202 -5.44 -16.87 -13.76
CA ASP A 202 -4.17 -17.56 -13.61
C ASP A 202 -3.25 -16.90 -12.58
N ASN A 203 -2.52 -17.74 -11.85
CA ASN A 203 -1.57 -17.34 -10.80
C ASN A 203 -2.19 -16.47 -9.69
N ALA A 204 -3.52 -16.43 -9.60
CA ALA A 204 -4.21 -15.65 -8.59
C ALA A 204 -4.18 -16.34 -7.22
N ILE A 205 -4.02 -15.56 -6.15
CA ILE A 205 -3.97 -16.04 -4.77
C ILE A 205 -5.04 -15.34 -3.94
N ALA A 206 -5.98 -16.09 -3.37
CA ALA A 206 -7.02 -15.59 -2.48
C ALA A 206 -6.97 -16.32 -1.14
N ILE A 207 -6.53 -15.65 -0.07
CA ILE A 207 -6.41 -16.25 1.26
C ILE A 207 -7.23 -15.45 2.28
N GLY A 208 -8.24 -16.08 2.84
CA GLY A 208 -9.15 -15.51 3.82
C GLY A 208 -10.61 -15.83 3.53
N LYS A 209 -11.49 -15.50 4.48
CA LYS A 209 -12.94 -15.71 4.29
C LYS A 209 -13.49 -14.72 3.26
N LYS A 210 -14.22 -15.21 2.26
CA LYS A 210 -14.83 -14.38 1.18
C LYS A 210 -13.84 -13.52 0.39
N THR A 211 -12.59 -13.88 0.39
CA THR A 211 -11.52 -13.17 -0.33
C THR A 211 -11.64 -13.44 -1.83
N GLN A 212 -11.38 -12.45 -2.67
CA GLN A 212 -11.48 -12.56 -4.12
C GLN A 212 -10.20 -12.05 -4.81
N ALA A 213 -9.54 -12.90 -5.57
CA ALA A 213 -8.43 -12.53 -6.45
C ALA A 213 -8.87 -12.74 -7.90
N GLN A 214 -9.28 -11.66 -8.56
CA GLN A 214 -9.93 -11.72 -9.87
C GLN A 214 -8.96 -11.40 -11.02
N GLY A 215 -7.89 -10.66 -10.77
CA GLY A 215 -6.88 -10.37 -11.78
C GLY A 215 -5.90 -11.51 -11.98
N VAL A 216 -5.31 -11.62 -13.18
CA VAL A 216 -4.15 -12.50 -13.41
C VAL A 216 -2.99 -12.01 -12.55
N ASN A 217 -2.25 -12.91 -11.92
CA ASN A 217 -1.15 -12.62 -10.98
C ASN A 217 -1.60 -11.78 -9.76
N SER A 218 -2.89 -11.69 -9.48
CA SER A 218 -3.39 -10.90 -8.36
C SER A 218 -3.28 -11.64 -7.03
N ILE A 219 -3.09 -10.89 -5.95
CA ILE A 219 -3.03 -11.43 -4.59
C ILE A 219 -4.03 -10.69 -3.71
N ALA A 220 -4.96 -11.42 -3.14
CA ALA A 220 -5.88 -10.93 -2.13
C ALA A 220 -5.68 -11.68 -0.82
N LEU A 221 -5.41 -10.98 0.28
CA LEU A 221 -5.16 -11.56 1.59
C LEU A 221 -5.95 -10.81 2.67
N GLY A 222 -6.88 -11.48 3.31
CA GLY A 222 -7.70 -10.91 4.38
C GLY A 222 -9.18 -11.27 4.24
N ASN A 223 -9.98 -10.94 5.26
CA ASN A 223 -11.42 -11.17 5.19
C ASN A 223 -12.05 -10.20 4.18
N ALA A 224 -12.73 -10.75 3.18
CA ALA A 224 -13.39 -10.01 2.12
C ALA A 224 -12.48 -9.00 1.38
N SER A 225 -11.18 -9.26 1.30
CA SER A 225 -10.28 -8.48 0.45
C SER A 225 -10.52 -8.80 -1.02
N GLN A 226 -10.32 -7.83 -1.89
CA GLN A 226 -10.58 -7.96 -3.31
C GLN A 226 -9.42 -7.41 -4.15
N ALA A 227 -8.82 -8.26 -4.99
CA ALA A 227 -7.78 -7.89 -5.93
C ALA A 227 -8.27 -8.14 -7.37
N SER A 228 -8.74 -7.09 -8.05
CA SER A 228 -9.40 -7.20 -9.36
C SER A 228 -8.48 -6.88 -10.54
N GLY A 229 -7.45 -6.08 -10.33
CA GLY A 229 -6.52 -5.69 -11.39
C GLY A 229 -5.47 -6.76 -11.70
N TYR A 230 -4.91 -6.71 -12.91
CA TYR A 230 -3.72 -7.49 -13.29
C TYR A 230 -2.55 -7.14 -12.35
N SER A 231 -1.86 -8.14 -11.84
CA SER A 231 -0.72 -7.96 -10.90
C SER A 231 -1.03 -7.08 -9.69
N SER A 232 -2.29 -7.01 -9.27
CA SER A 232 -2.70 -6.19 -8.13
C SER A 232 -2.55 -6.92 -6.79
N LEU A 233 -2.38 -6.15 -5.71
CA LEU A 233 -2.15 -6.67 -4.36
C LEU A 233 -3.10 -6.01 -3.35
N ALA A 234 -4.04 -6.77 -2.80
CA ALA A 234 -4.96 -6.33 -1.77
C ALA A 234 -4.73 -7.10 -0.46
N ILE A 235 -4.20 -6.46 0.57
CA ILE A 235 -3.92 -7.07 1.88
C ILE A 235 -4.61 -6.30 2.99
N GLY A 236 -5.50 -6.94 3.69
CA GLY A 236 -6.26 -6.39 4.80
C GLY A 236 -7.73 -6.75 4.73
N GLU A 237 -8.44 -6.60 5.83
CA GLU A 237 -9.89 -6.75 5.86
C GLU A 237 -10.55 -5.70 4.97
N LEU A 238 -11.37 -6.12 4.01
CA LEU A 238 -12.06 -5.24 3.07
C LEU A 238 -11.10 -4.32 2.26
N SER A 239 -9.85 -4.74 2.07
CA SER A 239 -8.94 -4.04 1.16
C SER A 239 -9.34 -4.28 -0.29
N GLU A 240 -9.19 -3.28 -1.14
CA GLU A 240 -9.65 -3.33 -2.53
C GLU A 240 -8.62 -2.75 -3.51
N THR A 241 -8.37 -3.49 -4.59
CA THR A 241 -7.62 -2.98 -5.75
C THR A 241 -8.44 -3.15 -7.02
N GLY A 242 -8.63 -2.06 -7.77
CA GLY A 242 -9.49 -2.05 -8.94
C GLY A 242 -8.77 -2.17 -10.28
N ALA A 243 -7.48 -1.84 -10.35
CA ALA A 243 -6.76 -1.69 -11.61
C ALA A 243 -5.38 -2.37 -11.60
N GLU A 244 -4.75 -2.36 -12.76
CA GLU A 244 -3.43 -2.96 -13.00
C GLU A 244 -2.35 -2.37 -12.08
N ASN A 245 -1.51 -3.24 -11.51
CA ASN A 245 -0.41 -2.92 -10.61
C ASN A 245 -0.82 -2.11 -9.36
N ALA A 246 -2.11 -2.09 -9.03
CA ALA A 246 -2.59 -1.40 -7.85
C ALA A 246 -2.23 -2.14 -6.56
N ILE A 247 -1.87 -1.41 -5.51
CA ILE A 247 -1.50 -1.98 -4.20
C ILE A 247 -2.37 -1.34 -3.12
N ALA A 248 -3.13 -2.15 -2.41
CA ALA A 248 -3.91 -1.74 -1.24
C ALA A 248 -3.47 -2.56 -0.02
N LEU A 249 -2.85 -1.91 0.97
CA LEU A 249 -2.37 -2.54 2.19
C LEU A 249 -2.92 -1.84 3.42
N GLY A 250 -3.83 -2.49 4.09
CA GLY A 250 -4.51 -2.00 5.29
C GLY A 250 -5.99 -2.36 5.29
N LYS A 251 -6.62 -2.29 6.44
CA LYS A 251 -8.08 -2.46 6.55
C LYS A 251 -8.78 -1.34 5.78
N LEU A 252 -9.75 -1.70 4.91
CA LEU A 252 -10.52 -0.73 4.11
C LEU A 252 -9.64 0.15 3.20
N SER A 253 -8.41 -0.28 2.89
CA SER A 253 -7.57 0.43 1.92
C SER A 253 -8.09 0.24 0.51
N ASN A 254 -8.06 1.29 -0.30
CA ASN A 254 -8.56 1.26 -1.67
C ASN A 254 -7.56 1.88 -2.66
N ALA A 255 -7.11 1.09 -3.63
CA ALA A 255 -6.26 1.54 -4.73
C ALA A 255 -6.98 1.23 -6.06
N SER A 256 -7.70 2.21 -6.62
CA SER A 256 -8.68 1.98 -7.68
C SER A 256 -8.17 2.24 -9.09
N LYS A 257 -6.98 2.81 -9.26
CA LYS A 257 -6.42 3.18 -10.56
C LYS A 257 -5.08 2.49 -10.83
N ILE A 258 -4.67 2.52 -12.10
CA ILE A 258 -3.40 1.92 -12.56
C ILE A 258 -2.22 2.50 -11.76
N ASN A 259 -1.34 1.62 -11.29
CA ASN A 259 -0.14 1.96 -10.53
C ASN A 259 -0.43 2.76 -9.23
N SER A 260 -1.67 2.75 -8.74
CA SER A 260 -2.01 3.42 -7.48
C SER A 260 -1.61 2.60 -6.26
N ILE A 261 -1.20 3.28 -5.18
CA ILE A 261 -0.75 2.64 -3.94
C ILE A 261 -1.50 3.27 -2.76
N ALA A 262 -2.28 2.47 -2.05
CA ALA A 262 -2.95 2.86 -0.81
C ALA A 262 -2.39 2.04 0.36
N LEU A 263 -1.65 2.67 1.26
CA LEU A 263 -1.00 2.05 2.41
C LEU A 263 -1.44 2.71 3.72
N GLY A 264 -2.25 2.01 4.47
CA GLY A 264 -2.83 2.46 5.73
C GLY A 264 -4.29 2.05 5.86
N SER A 265 -4.81 2.06 7.08
CA SER A 265 -6.23 1.82 7.30
C SER A 265 -7.06 2.93 6.67
N ASN A 266 -8.08 2.56 5.90
CA ASN A 266 -8.96 3.51 5.21
C ASN A 266 -8.23 4.50 4.29
N SER A 267 -7.04 4.13 3.81
CA SER A 267 -6.31 4.93 2.82
C SER A 267 -6.91 4.77 1.43
N THR A 268 -6.92 5.81 0.65
CA THR A 268 -7.51 5.79 -0.70
C THR A 268 -6.57 6.43 -1.72
N ALA A 269 -6.20 5.68 -2.74
CA ALA A 269 -5.45 6.14 -3.89
C ALA A 269 -6.32 6.01 -5.15
N SER A 270 -6.94 7.11 -5.57
CA SER A 270 -7.91 7.16 -6.66
C SER A 270 -7.42 7.89 -7.92
N GLY A 271 -6.24 8.47 -7.90
CA GLY A 271 -5.54 8.96 -9.08
C GLY A 271 -4.68 7.88 -9.72
N GLU A 272 -4.46 7.93 -11.03
CA GLU A 272 -3.48 7.09 -11.70
C GLU A 272 -2.06 7.43 -11.21
N GLY A 273 -1.25 6.42 -10.88
CA GLY A 273 0.08 6.61 -10.32
C GLY A 273 0.10 7.28 -8.94
N SER A 274 -1.05 7.44 -8.28
CA SER A 274 -1.15 8.11 -6.98
C SER A 274 -0.70 7.23 -5.82
N VAL A 275 -0.20 7.86 -4.76
CA VAL A 275 0.26 7.18 -3.54
C VAL A 275 -0.37 7.81 -2.32
N ALA A 276 -1.17 7.05 -1.58
CA ALA A 276 -1.74 7.43 -0.30
C ALA A 276 -1.09 6.61 0.82
N LEU A 277 -0.28 7.24 1.67
CA LEU A 277 0.45 6.61 2.76
C LEU A 277 0.08 7.24 4.10
N GLY A 278 -0.70 6.51 4.87
CA GLY A 278 -1.18 6.91 6.18
C GLY A 278 -2.63 6.51 6.41
N GLU A 279 -3.04 6.46 7.66
CA GLU A 279 -4.44 6.22 8.02
C GLU A 279 -5.32 7.35 7.49
N ASN A 280 -6.45 7.02 6.85
CA ASN A 280 -7.38 7.98 6.26
C ASN A 280 -6.70 8.95 5.25
N SER A 281 -5.57 8.57 4.67
CA SER A 281 -4.92 9.38 3.63
C SER A 281 -5.67 9.26 2.30
N PHE A 282 -5.68 10.33 1.52
CA PHE A 282 -6.36 10.39 0.24
C PHE A 282 -5.46 11.00 -0.85
N ALA A 283 -5.20 10.26 -1.91
CA ALA A 283 -4.47 10.71 -3.08
C ALA A 283 -5.38 10.62 -4.31
N GLY A 284 -6.01 11.75 -4.69
CA GLY A 284 -7.03 11.83 -5.72
C GLY A 284 -6.53 12.25 -7.08
N GLY A 285 -5.49 13.09 -7.13
CA GLY A 285 -4.90 13.58 -8.37
C GLY A 285 -4.00 12.54 -9.06
N ILE A 286 -3.80 12.69 -10.36
CA ILE A 286 -2.85 11.87 -11.13
C ILE A 286 -1.44 12.13 -10.61
N ASN A 287 -0.66 11.07 -10.38
CA ASN A 287 0.70 11.12 -9.82
C ASN A 287 0.79 11.90 -8.49
N SER A 288 -0.30 11.97 -7.74
CA SER A 288 -0.33 12.66 -6.45
C SER A 288 0.25 11.80 -5.32
N LEU A 289 0.80 12.45 -4.30
CA LEU A 289 1.34 11.81 -3.10
C LEU A 289 0.72 12.41 -1.84
N ALA A 290 -0.05 11.63 -1.11
CA ALA A 290 -0.53 11.95 0.23
C ALA A 290 0.27 11.16 1.27
N LEU A 291 1.15 11.82 2.01
CA LEU A 291 2.04 11.21 3.00
C LEU A 291 1.74 11.73 4.41
N GLY A 292 1.07 10.95 5.18
CA GLY A 292 0.67 11.24 6.56
C GLY A 292 -0.77 10.84 6.83
N SER A 293 -1.11 10.59 8.09
CA SER A 293 -2.50 10.34 8.48
C SER A 293 -3.38 11.53 8.09
N GLN A 294 -4.55 11.27 7.51
CA GLN A 294 -5.51 12.29 7.07
C GLN A 294 -4.95 13.30 6.05
N SER A 295 -3.81 12.99 5.40
CA SER A 295 -3.29 13.83 4.32
C SER A 295 -4.16 13.69 3.08
N ASN A 296 -4.28 14.78 2.32
CA ASN A 296 -5.14 14.86 1.15
C ASN A 296 -4.43 15.54 -0.02
N ALA A 297 -4.17 14.79 -1.09
CA ALA A 297 -3.53 15.29 -2.31
C ALA A 297 -4.51 15.13 -3.49
N ASN A 298 -5.31 16.17 -3.76
CA ASN A 298 -6.32 16.18 -4.81
C ASN A 298 -5.82 16.75 -6.15
N GLY A 299 -4.83 17.62 -6.12
CA GLY A 299 -4.26 18.18 -7.34
C GLY A 299 -3.42 17.14 -8.09
N ASP A 300 -3.33 17.27 -9.40
CA ASP A 300 -2.43 16.46 -10.22
C ASP A 300 -0.97 16.82 -9.93
N ASN A 301 -0.09 15.83 -9.84
CA ASN A 301 1.31 15.98 -9.45
C ASN A 301 1.49 16.69 -8.09
N ALA A 302 0.47 16.66 -7.23
CA ALA A 302 0.49 17.33 -5.93
C ALA A 302 1.05 16.42 -4.83
N VAL A 303 1.74 17.02 -3.87
CA VAL A 303 2.30 16.35 -2.70
C VAL A 303 1.72 16.96 -1.43
N ALA A 304 0.94 16.21 -0.67
CA ALA A 304 0.50 16.56 0.68
C ALA A 304 1.39 15.85 1.70
N LEU A 305 2.26 16.60 2.37
CA LEU A 305 3.29 16.07 3.27
C LEU A 305 3.01 16.38 4.73
N GLY A 306 2.76 15.36 5.52
CA GLY A 306 2.47 15.46 6.95
C GLY A 306 1.00 15.25 7.28
N VAL A 307 0.74 14.94 8.56
CA VAL A 307 -0.61 14.69 9.08
C VAL A 307 -1.56 15.85 8.75
N GLY A 308 -2.70 15.52 8.13
CA GLY A 308 -3.73 16.50 7.80
C GLY A 308 -3.34 17.54 6.75
N SER A 309 -2.20 17.38 6.06
CA SER A 309 -1.80 18.29 4.98
C SER A 309 -2.74 18.16 3.78
N VAL A 310 -3.04 19.29 3.12
CA VAL A 310 -3.94 19.37 1.98
C VAL A 310 -3.24 20.03 0.80
N ALA A 311 -3.08 19.30 -0.30
CA ALA A 311 -2.57 19.77 -1.57
C ALA A 311 -3.67 19.69 -2.63
N ALA A 312 -4.47 20.75 -2.76
CA ALA A 312 -5.64 20.79 -3.63
C ALA A 312 -5.34 21.31 -5.05
N GLN A 313 -4.21 21.98 -5.22
CA GLN A 313 -3.81 22.55 -6.51
C GLN A 313 -2.77 21.65 -7.19
N ASP A 314 -2.79 21.65 -8.52
CA ASP A 314 -1.85 20.90 -9.32
C ASP A 314 -0.42 21.42 -9.14
N ASN A 315 0.55 20.50 -9.27
CA ASN A 315 1.99 20.81 -9.22
C ASN A 315 2.43 21.53 -7.92
N THR A 316 1.80 21.23 -6.79
CA THR A 316 2.11 21.83 -5.49
C THR A 316 2.64 20.84 -4.47
N VAL A 317 3.47 21.33 -3.56
CA VAL A 317 3.85 20.62 -2.33
C VAL A 317 3.27 21.36 -1.15
N SER A 318 2.35 20.74 -0.43
CA SER A 318 1.74 21.28 0.79
C SER A 318 2.25 20.54 2.02
N VAL A 319 2.75 21.29 2.99
CA VAL A 319 3.18 20.76 4.30
C VAL A 319 2.17 21.04 5.41
N GLY A 320 0.97 21.48 5.06
CA GLY A 320 -0.09 21.85 6.01
C GLY A 320 -1.46 22.00 5.36
N ASN A 321 -2.34 22.73 6.03
CA ASN A 321 -3.68 23.10 5.55
C ASN A 321 -4.03 24.54 5.98
N SER A 322 -5.25 24.98 5.71
CA SER A 322 -5.69 26.35 6.05
C SER A 322 -5.66 26.68 7.55
N THR A 323 -5.73 25.67 8.42
CA THR A 323 -5.75 25.85 9.88
C THR A 323 -4.43 25.48 10.55
N THR A 324 -3.66 24.57 9.96
CA THR A 324 -2.39 24.09 10.50
C THR A 324 -1.29 24.28 9.46
N GLN A 325 -0.48 25.28 9.67
CA GLN A 325 0.70 25.57 8.86
C GLN A 325 1.95 25.02 9.55
N ARG A 326 2.93 24.56 8.77
CA ARG A 326 4.19 24.01 9.31
C ARG A 326 5.37 24.85 8.83
N LYS A 327 6.33 25.02 9.72
CA LYS A 327 7.64 25.59 9.35
C LYS A 327 8.46 24.52 8.63
N ILE A 328 9.20 24.96 7.61
CA ILE A 328 10.28 24.17 7.02
C ILE A 328 11.55 24.60 7.73
N THR A 329 12.18 23.69 8.48
CA THR A 329 13.37 23.97 9.31
C THR A 329 14.60 23.28 8.76
N ASN A 330 15.80 23.69 9.24
CA ASN A 330 17.10 23.12 8.83
C ASN A 330 17.39 23.26 7.33
N MET A 331 16.82 24.29 6.71
CA MET A 331 17.10 24.62 5.32
C MET A 331 18.44 25.37 5.22
N ALA A 332 19.32 24.88 4.36
CA ALA A 332 20.50 25.61 3.97
C ALA A 332 20.14 26.93 3.28
N ALA A 333 21.06 27.88 3.29
CA ALA A 333 20.88 29.13 2.56
C ALA A 333 20.89 28.85 1.05
N GLY A 334 19.83 29.24 0.38
CA GLY A 334 19.71 29.16 -1.08
C GLY A 334 20.53 30.26 -1.76
N GLN A 335 20.93 30.05 -3.00
CA GLN A 335 21.64 31.04 -3.79
C GLN A 335 20.71 32.20 -4.18
N ILE A 336 21.08 33.42 -3.80
CA ILE A 336 20.36 34.63 -4.19
C ILE A 336 21.02 35.19 -5.45
N ARG A 337 20.56 34.78 -6.61
CA ARG A 337 21.01 35.20 -7.93
C ARG A 337 19.91 35.13 -8.97
N ASN A 338 20.09 35.81 -10.09
CA ASN A 338 19.15 35.67 -11.21
C ASN A 338 19.07 34.22 -11.68
N GLY A 339 17.86 33.67 -11.88
CA GLY A 339 17.59 32.30 -12.30
C GLY A 339 17.75 31.25 -11.21
N SER A 340 17.95 31.62 -9.94
CA SER A 340 17.91 30.66 -8.83
C SER A 340 16.49 30.10 -8.63
N THR A 341 16.41 28.79 -8.44
CA THR A 341 15.19 28.06 -8.07
C THR A 341 15.25 27.54 -6.64
N GLU A 342 16.25 27.95 -5.88
CA GLU A 342 16.46 27.49 -4.51
C GLU A 342 15.58 28.25 -3.53
N ALA A 343 15.11 27.57 -2.50
CA ALA A 343 14.41 28.20 -1.39
C ALA A 343 15.38 29.04 -0.57
N ILE A 344 14.90 30.14 -0.05
CA ILE A 344 15.62 30.98 0.92
C ILE A 344 15.15 30.67 2.34
N ASN A 345 16.05 30.78 3.30
CA ASN A 345 15.72 30.65 4.72
C ASN A 345 15.59 32.00 5.43
N GLY A 346 15.09 31.98 6.68
CA GLY A 346 14.86 33.18 7.47
C GLY A 346 16.10 34.03 7.73
N SER A 347 17.31 33.44 7.81
CA SER A 347 18.54 34.20 8.04
C SER A 347 18.94 35.02 6.83
N GLN A 348 18.66 34.57 5.62
CA GLN A 348 18.90 35.33 4.39
C GLN A 348 17.93 36.51 4.29
N LEU A 349 16.66 36.30 4.67
CA LEU A 349 15.69 37.39 4.74
C LEU A 349 16.05 38.43 5.81
N TYR A 350 16.46 37.95 7.02
CA TYR A 350 16.94 38.84 8.07
C TYR A 350 18.14 39.66 7.63
N GLY A 351 19.15 39.01 7.01
CA GLY A 351 20.34 39.72 6.48
C GLY A 351 20.00 40.77 5.44
N LEU A 352 18.98 40.55 4.62
CA LEU A 352 18.49 41.54 3.69
C LEU A 352 17.80 42.71 4.40
N SER A 353 16.88 42.40 5.34
CA SER A 353 16.21 43.43 6.15
C SER A 353 17.24 44.30 6.92
N ASP A 354 18.27 43.67 7.50
CA ASP A 354 19.35 44.34 8.19
C ASP A 354 20.16 45.26 7.24
N SER A 355 20.49 44.76 6.06
CA SER A 355 21.14 45.56 5.01
C SER A 355 20.29 46.78 4.57
N VAL A 356 18.98 46.59 4.46
CA VAL A 356 18.04 47.68 4.13
C VAL A 356 17.95 48.67 5.29
N ALA A 357 17.79 48.20 6.52
CA ALA A 357 17.75 49.05 7.72
C ALA A 357 19.04 49.86 7.88
N ALA A 358 20.21 49.22 7.71
CA ALA A 358 21.49 49.88 7.75
C ALA A 358 21.62 50.99 6.68
N ARG A 359 21.05 50.76 5.48
CA ARG A 359 21.09 51.77 4.38
C ARG A 359 20.08 52.88 4.54
N LEU A 360 18.94 52.61 5.20
CA LEU A 360 18.00 53.65 5.56
C LEU A 360 18.61 54.64 6.59
N GLY A 361 19.48 54.15 7.46
CA GLY A 361 20.07 54.97 8.51
C GLY A 361 19.05 55.44 9.54
N GLY A 362 19.33 56.52 10.24
CA GLY A 362 18.42 57.12 11.22
C GLY A 362 18.07 56.20 12.41
N GLY A 363 18.89 55.16 12.70
CA GLY A 363 18.60 54.20 13.75
C GLY A 363 17.58 53.15 13.35
N ALA A 364 17.30 52.98 12.06
CA ALA A 364 16.51 51.86 11.57
C ALA A 364 17.18 50.54 11.93
N GLY A 365 16.39 49.55 12.34
CA GLY A 365 16.83 48.22 12.71
C GLY A 365 15.75 47.18 12.34
N VAL A 366 16.04 45.91 12.52
CA VAL A 366 15.12 44.82 12.23
C VAL A 366 14.43 44.36 13.52
N ASN A 367 13.12 44.34 13.53
CA ASN A 367 12.31 43.82 14.63
C ASN A 367 12.31 42.29 14.64
N GLU A 368 11.84 41.67 15.72
CA GLU A 368 11.72 40.19 15.85
C GLU A 368 10.82 39.58 14.78
N ASP A 369 9.85 40.31 14.26
CA ASP A 369 8.94 39.87 13.19
C ASP A 369 9.53 40.06 11.77
N GLY A 370 10.77 40.53 11.66
CA GLY A 370 11.46 40.79 10.39
C GLY A 370 11.11 42.13 9.74
N SER A 371 10.21 42.91 10.33
CA SER A 371 9.89 44.25 9.88
C SER A 371 11.02 45.22 10.21
N ILE A 372 11.13 46.29 9.45
CA ILE A 372 12.12 47.33 9.69
C ILE A 372 11.42 48.46 10.48
N ASN A 373 11.95 48.80 11.67
CA ASN A 373 11.45 49.91 12.42
C ASN A 373 11.75 51.22 11.68
N ALA A 374 10.90 52.20 11.89
CA ALA A 374 11.02 53.48 11.24
C ALA A 374 12.37 54.17 11.57
N PRO A 375 13.08 54.68 10.58
CA PRO A 375 14.24 55.52 10.82
C PRO A 375 13.84 56.80 11.58
N SER A 376 14.77 57.35 12.31
CA SER A 376 14.60 58.65 12.97
C SER A 376 15.60 59.65 12.42
N TYR A 377 15.14 60.51 11.51
CA TYR A 377 15.96 61.53 10.90
C TYR A 377 15.81 62.84 11.68
N LYS A 378 16.85 63.20 12.39
CA LYS A 378 16.88 64.46 13.17
C LYS A 378 17.35 65.62 12.29
N LEU A 379 16.42 66.43 11.89
CA LEU A 379 16.69 67.69 11.18
C LEU A 379 16.61 68.89 12.14
N LYS A 380 17.01 70.08 11.67
CA LYS A 380 17.03 71.26 12.51
C LYS A 380 15.70 71.60 13.19
N SER A 381 14.59 71.38 12.48
CA SER A 381 13.25 71.75 12.91
C SER A 381 12.47 70.63 13.55
N ASN A 382 12.78 69.35 13.25
CA ASN A 382 11.96 68.27 13.71
C ASN A 382 12.65 66.88 13.59
N ILE A 383 12.00 65.81 14.10
CA ILE A 383 12.40 64.43 13.91
C ILE A 383 11.39 63.77 12.97
N TYR A 384 11.88 63.12 11.93
CA TYR A 384 11.07 62.47 10.93
C TYR A 384 11.29 60.95 10.96
N ASN A 385 10.22 60.17 10.81
CA ASN A 385 10.24 58.72 10.95
C ASN A 385 10.19 57.95 9.60
N ASN A 386 10.26 58.69 8.51
CA ASN A 386 10.40 58.13 7.16
C ASN A 386 11.18 59.11 6.27
N VAL A 387 11.71 58.55 5.20
CA VAL A 387 12.55 59.32 4.27
C VAL A 387 11.75 60.42 3.60
N GLY A 388 10.47 60.18 3.29
CA GLY A 388 9.63 61.16 2.61
C GLY A 388 9.40 62.42 3.45
N ASP A 389 9.02 62.23 4.71
CA ASP A 389 8.82 63.38 5.64
C ASP A 389 10.11 64.04 5.99
N ALA A 390 11.23 63.34 6.10
CA ALA A 390 12.54 63.95 6.34
C ALA A 390 12.98 64.76 5.14
N LEU A 391 12.76 64.32 3.93
CA LEU A 391 13.03 65.04 2.71
C LEU A 391 12.16 66.32 2.60
N LEU A 392 10.87 66.15 2.97
CA LEU A 392 9.96 67.30 3.03
C LEU A 392 10.40 68.28 4.08
N GLY A 393 10.90 67.83 5.23
CA GLY A 393 11.48 68.65 6.26
C GLY A 393 12.72 69.43 5.76
N ILE A 394 13.60 68.71 5.01
CA ILE A 394 14.75 69.40 4.36
C ILE A 394 14.27 70.43 3.32
N ASP A 395 13.27 70.01 2.52
CA ASP A 395 12.68 70.87 1.51
C ASP A 395 12.11 72.17 2.16
N ASN A 396 11.46 72.01 3.31
CA ASN A 396 10.90 73.11 4.06
C ASN A 396 11.96 73.97 4.78
N ASP A 397 13.08 73.38 5.17
CA ASP A 397 14.13 74.05 5.94
C ASP A 397 15.30 74.57 5.08
N THR A 398 15.32 74.20 3.77
CA THR A 398 16.37 74.62 2.85
C THR A 398 15.87 75.65 1.85
N LEU A 399 16.81 76.50 1.42
CA LEU A 399 16.54 77.42 0.33
C LEU A 399 16.38 76.65 -0.99
N HIS A 400 15.26 76.89 -1.67
CA HIS A 400 14.98 76.27 -2.99
C HIS A 400 15.45 77.20 -4.10
N TRP A 401 16.06 76.65 -5.15
CA TRP A 401 16.43 77.42 -6.32
C TRP A 401 15.18 77.77 -7.13
N ASP A 402 14.83 79.03 -7.12
CA ASP A 402 13.78 79.60 -7.96
C ASP A 402 14.38 80.00 -9.31
N LYS A 403 13.93 79.28 -10.40
CA LYS A 403 14.39 79.51 -11.75
C LYS A 403 14.02 80.90 -12.26
N THR A 404 12.84 81.36 -11.89
CA THR A 404 12.34 82.70 -12.28
C THR A 404 13.14 83.78 -11.59
N ASN A 405 13.37 83.57 -10.33
CA ASN A 405 14.11 84.51 -9.53
C ASN A 405 15.62 84.25 -9.50
N LYS A 406 16.09 83.17 -10.15
CA LYS A 406 17.49 82.73 -10.14
C LYS A 406 18.10 82.74 -8.74
N ALA A 407 17.31 82.30 -7.76
CA ALA A 407 17.67 82.36 -6.35
C ALA A 407 17.12 81.12 -5.63
N PHE A 408 17.69 80.77 -4.48
CA PHE A 408 17.09 79.71 -3.62
C PHE A 408 15.87 80.33 -2.92
N SER A 409 14.69 79.68 -3.11
CA SER A 409 13.44 80.13 -2.48
C SER A 409 13.29 79.48 -1.11
N ALA A 410 12.83 80.26 -0.14
CA ALA A 410 12.48 79.81 1.20
C ALA A 410 11.02 79.32 1.30
N SER A 411 10.33 79.12 0.17
CA SER A 411 8.95 78.63 0.17
C SER A 411 8.88 77.17 0.58
N TYR A 412 7.93 76.80 1.43
CA TYR A 412 7.71 75.42 1.94
C TYR A 412 6.41 74.83 1.48
N LEU A 413 6.34 73.49 1.50
CA LEU A 413 5.12 72.73 1.25
C LEU A 413 4.30 72.65 2.54
N ALA A 414 3.11 73.23 2.54
CA ALA A 414 2.17 73.01 3.65
C ALA A 414 1.39 71.73 3.48
N LYS A 415 1.11 71.03 4.57
CA LYS A 415 0.17 69.91 4.58
C LYS A 415 -1.28 70.40 4.64
N ASN A 416 -2.19 69.75 3.93
CA ASN A 416 -3.62 69.97 4.07
C ASN A 416 -4.13 69.36 5.39
N ALA A 417 -5.38 69.64 5.78
CA ALA A 417 -5.99 69.13 6.99
C ALA A 417 -6.18 67.55 6.96
N ASP A 418 -6.11 66.97 5.78
CA ASP A 418 -6.18 65.52 5.54
C ASP A 418 -4.78 64.84 5.43
N ASP A 419 -3.74 65.56 5.87
CA ASP A 419 -2.33 65.13 5.79
C ASP A 419 -1.77 65.04 4.35
N SER A 420 -2.54 65.36 3.33
CA SER A 420 -2.08 65.50 1.95
C SER A 420 -1.23 66.77 1.78
N LEU A 421 -0.26 66.69 0.87
CA LEU A 421 0.58 67.89 0.55
C LEU A 421 -0.20 68.84 -0.31
N LYS A 422 -0.14 70.14 0.01
CA LYS A 422 -0.61 71.16 -0.90
C LYS A 422 0.24 71.15 -2.15
N GLU A 423 -0.41 71.21 -3.32
CA GLU A 423 0.32 71.42 -4.56
C GLU A 423 1.02 72.79 -4.49
N ARG A 424 2.29 72.77 -4.79
CA ARG A 424 3.05 73.96 -5.00
C ARG A 424 2.77 74.46 -6.39
N SER A 425 2.48 75.72 -6.55
CA SER A 425 2.37 76.37 -7.86
C SER A 425 3.70 76.37 -8.63
N ASP A 426 4.84 76.26 -7.93
CA ASP A 426 6.19 76.17 -8.49
C ASP A 426 6.96 75.05 -7.80
N GLN A 427 7.00 73.88 -8.44
CA GLN A 427 7.74 72.71 -7.93
C GLN A 427 9.24 72.88 -8.27
N ASN A 428 10.03 73.28 -7.30
CA ASN A 428 11.48 73.31 -7.44
C ASN A 428 12.03 71.89 -7.14
N LYS A 429 12.84 71.40 -8.03
CA LYS A 429 13.56 70.15 -7.83
C LYS A 429 15.04 70.46 -7.64
N ILE A 430 15.64 69.79 -6.64
CA ILE A 430 17.10 69.73 -6.59
C ILE A 430 17.48 68.57 -7.52
N ILE A 431 18.19 68.84 -8.60
CA ILE A 431 18.67 67.93 -9.59
C ILE A 431 20.19 67.86 -9.61
N ASN A 432 20.79 66.80 -10.20
CA ASN A 432 22.24 66.64 -10.30
C ASN A 432 22.96 66.55 -8.94
N VAL A 433 22.24 66.03 -7.93
CA VAL A 433 22.85 65.65 -6.67
C VAL A 433 23.70 64.42 -6.86
N ALA A 434 25.00 64.51 -6.65
CA ALA A 434 25.91 63.37 -6.69
C ALA A 434 25.48 62.31 -5.64
N LYS A 435 25.83 61.01 -5.87
CA LYS A 435 25.65 60.00 -4.86
C LYS A 435 26.40 60.39 -3.59
N GLY A 436 25.68 60.51 -2.46
CA GLY A 436 26.26 60.79 -1.17
C GLY A 436 27.14 59.65 -0.67
N THR A 437 28.14 59.95 0.11
CA THR A 437 28.95 59.00 0.83
C THR A 437 28.09 58.32 1.91
N ILE A 438 27.94 57.02 1.89
CA ILE A 438 27.20 56.27 2.91
C ILE A 438 28.19 55.82 3.99
N SER A 439 28.25 56.55 5.11
CA SER A 439 29.07 56.20 6.27
C SER A 439 28.44 56.76 7.55
N ALA A 440 28.89 56.31 8.71
CA ALA A 440 28.36 56.71 10.01
C ALA A 440 28.52 58.23 10.31
N THR A 441 29.38 58.87 9.61
CA THR A 441 29.68 60.33 9.81
C THR A 441 29.36 61.14 8.58
N SER A 442 28.74 60.58 7.56
CA SER A 442 28.43 61.33 6.33
C SER A 442 27.35 62.36 6.57
N THR A 443 27.56 63.54 5.99
CA THR A 443 26.60 64.65 5.92
C THR A 443 26.01 64.78 4.50
N ASP A 444 26.33 63.83 3.60
CA ASP A 444 25.86 63.86 2.22
C ASP A 444 24.40 63.41 2.13
N VAL A 445 23.71 63.90 1.11
CA VAL A 445 22.34 63.51 0.82
C VAL A 445 22.33 62.17 0.09
N VAL A 446 21.53 61.28 0.57
CA VAL A 446 21.26 60.01 -0.14
C VAL A 446 20.29 60.27 -1.29
N ASN A 447 20.66 59.94 -2.54
CA ASN A 447 19.81 60.19 -3.69
C ASN A 447 18.93 58.97 -4.05
N GLY A 448 17.90 59.21 -4.89
CA GLY A 448 16.93 58.21 -5.26
C GLY A 448 17.48 56.98 -6.02
N SER A 449 18.66 57.12 -6.69
CA SER A 449 19.25 55.94 -7.38
C SER A 449 19.83 54.93 -6.40
N GLN A 450 20.31 55.37 -5.25
CA GLN A 450 20.79 54.48 -4.20
C GLN A 450 19.63 53.66 -3.58
N LEU A 451 18.46 54.31 -3.46
CA LEU A 451 17.24 53.63 -3.05
C LEU A 451 16.73 52.66 -4.14
N TYR A 452 16.86 53.04 -5.42
CA TYR A 452 16.55 52.19 -6.55
C TYR A 452 17.49 50.98 -6.60
N ASP A 453 18.79 51.20 -6.45
CA ASP A 453 19.78 50.12 -6.37
C ASP A 453 19.44 49.20 -5.19
N LEU A 454 19.06 49.74 -4.03
CA LEU A 454 18.58 48.94 -2.88
C LEU A 454 17.30 48.18 -3.19
N GLN A 455 16.37 48.77 -3.95
CA GLN A 455 15.17 48.09 -4.39
C GLN A 455 15.47 46.93 -5.36
N GLN A 456 16.50 47.05 -6.21
CA GLN A 456 16.94 45.97 -7.07
C GLN A 456 17.60 44.83 -6.28
N ASP A 457 18.33 45.19 -5.20
CA ASP A 457 18.97 44.20 -4.33
C ASP A 457 17.97 43.53 -3.36
N ALA A 458 16.81 44.14 -3.14
CA ALA A 458 15.84 43.67 -2.15
C ALA A 458 14.83 42.64 -2.72
N LEU A 459 14.52 41.62 -1.94
CA LEU A 459 13.35 40.82 -2.21
C LEU A 459 12.09 41.65 -2.08
N LEU A 460 11.30 41.73 -3.15
CA LEU A 460 10.12 42.59 -3.17
C LEU A 460 8.91 41.82 -2.57
N TRP A 461 8.25 42.46 -1.62
CA TRP A 461 6.95 42.03 -1.12
C TRP A 461 5.86 42.36 -2.14
N ASN A 462 5.10 41.35 -2.61
CA ASN A 462 4.05 41.52 -3.64
C ASN A 462 2.65 41.85 -3.05
N GLY A 463 2.56 42.13 -1.77
CA GLY A 463 1.31 42.41 -1.06
C GLY A 463 0.75 41.19 -0.29
N THR A 464 1.21 39.96 -0.59
CA THR A 464 0.70 38.75 0.03
C THR A 464 1.79 37.77 0.48
N ALA A 465 2.96 37.78 -0.17
CA ALA A 465 4.06 36.87 0.15
C ALA A 465 5.39 37.40 -0.36
N PHE A 466 6.49 36.91 0.21
CA PHE A 466 7.82 37.06 -0.40
C PHE A 466 7.92 36.08 -1.56
N SER A 467 8.11 36.59 -2.76
CA SER A 467 8.21 35.80 -3.96
C SER A 467 9.68 35.56 -4.33
N ALA A 468 10.06 34.32 -4.52
CA ALA A 468 11.33 33.93 -5.14
C ALA A 468 11.21 33.83 -6.68
N ALA A 469 10.08 34.25 -7.25
CA ALA A 469 9.90 34.28 -8.70
C ALA A 469 10.79 35.36 -9.32
N HIS A 470 11.55 35.00 -10.35
CA HIS A 470 12.42 35.90 -11.09
C HIS A 470 12.09 35.84 -12.59
N GLY A 471 11.90 36.98 -13.22
CA GLY A 471 11.58 37.07 -14.63
C GLY A 471 10.19 36.52 -14.99
N THR A 472 10.08 35.60 -15.96
CA THR A 472 8.83 35.05 -16.46
C THR A 472 8.45 33.70 -15.82
N GLU A 473 9.27 33.19 -14.90
CA GLU A 473 9.04 31.88 -14.27
C GLU A 473 8.01 31.98 -13.14
N ALA A 474 6.89 31.26 -13.31
CA ALA A 474 5.75 31.31 -12.36
C ALA A 474 5.89 30.38 -11.16
N THR A 475 6.82 29.43 -11.19
CA THR A 475 6.98 28.43 -10.12
C THR A 475 8.45 28.24 -9.74
N SER A 476 8.71 28.04 -8.46
CA SER A 476 10.06 27.76 -7.95
C SER A 476 10.10 26.41 -7.23
N LYS A 477 11.19 25.65 -7.47
CA LYS A 477 11.47 24.41 -6.72
C LYS A 477 12.32 24.74 -5.50
N ILE A 478 12.06 24.06 -4.40
CA ILE A 478 12.98 24.05 -3.26
C ILE A 478 14.09 23.06 -3.60
N THR A 479 15.34 23.54 -3.70
CA THR A 479 16.53 22.73 -3.98
C THR A 479 17.56 22.89 -2.89
N ASN A 480 18.51 21.96 -2.79
CA ASN A 480 19.59 21.96 -1.78
C ASN A 480 19.07 22.02 -0.33
N VAL A 481 17.90 21.43 -0.12
CA VAL A 481 17.36 21.23 1.22
C VAL A 481 18.11 20.05 1.86
N GLU A 482 18.72 20.27 3.03
CA GLU A 482 19.34 19.23 3.83
C GLU A 482 18.31 18.18 4.28
N ASP A 483 18.76 16.93 4.51
CA ASP A 483 17.88 15.85 4.94
C ASP A 483 17.22 16.20 6.28
N GLY A 484 15.89 16.22 6.28
CA GLY A 484 15.12 16.42 7.49
C GLY A 484 15.07 15.15 8.36
N THR A 485 14.94 15.32 9.65
CA THR A 485 14.72 14.21 10.58
C THR A 485 13.37 13.56 10.30
N ILE A 486 13.36 12.27 9.99
CA ILE A 486 12.13 11.50 9.80
C ILE A 486 11.74 10.83 11.12
N SER A 487 10.77 11.39 11.82
CA SER A 487 10.24 10.85 13.08
C SER A 487 8.82 11.33 13.32
N ASP A 488 8.10 10.68 14.23
CA ASP A 488 6.71 11.02 14.56
C ASP A 488 6.53 12.46 15.10
N THR A 489 7.58 13.10 15.55
CA THR A 489 7.56 14.45 16.14
C THR A 489 8.33 15.49 15.33
N SER A 490 9.00 15.11 14.25
CA SER A 490 9.77 16.03 13.44
C SER A 490 8.86 17.01 12.69
N LYS A 491 9.33 18.24 12.60
CA LYS A 491 8.76 19.31 11.78
C LYS A 491 9.68 19.69 10.63
N ASP A 492 10.71 18.89 10.40
CA ASP A 492 11.69 19.14 9.36
C ASP A 492 11.09 18.88 7.98
N ALA A 493 11.56 19.61 6.99
CA ALA A 493 11.23 19.31 5.61
C ALA A 493 11.92 18.02 5.16
N VAL A 494 11.19 17.21 4.42
CA VAL A 494 11.77 16.05 3.73
C VAL A 494 12.06 16.46 2.28
N ASN A 495 13.30 16.28 1.87
CA ASN A 495 13.72 16.62 0.50
C ASN A 495 13.47 15.49 -0.51
N GLY A 496 13.74 15.77 -1.78
CA GLY A 496 13.50 14.83 -2.87
C GLY A 496 14.31 13.54 -2.78
N SER A 497 15.50 13.53 -2.12
CA SER A 497 16.31 12.31 -1.95
C SER A 497 15.69 11.37 -0.93
N GLN A 498 15.22 11.86 0.20
CA GLN A 498 14.55 11.07 1.23
C GLN A 498 13.24 10.46 0.70
N LEU A 499 12.50 11.25 -0.10
CA LEU A 499 11.29 10.76 -0.75
C LEU A 499 11.60 9.68 -1.79
N LYS A 500 12.74 9.86 -2.52
CA LYS A 500 13.19 8.85 -3.49
C LYS A 500 13.58 7.55 -2.78
N GLU A 501 14.32 7.61 -1.68
CA GLU A 501 14.70 6.44 -0.87
C GLU A 501 13.45 5.67 -0.41
N THR A 502 12.46 6.37 0.14
CA THR A 502 11.18 5.75 0.54
C THR A 502 10.49 5.07 -0.65
N LYS A 503 10.52 5.71 -1.83
CA LYS A 503 9.95 5.14 -3.05
C LYS A 503 10.71 3.91 -3.53
N ASP A 504 12.03 3.93 -3.42
CA ASP A 504 12.89 2.81 -3.79
C ASP A 504 12.69 1.63 -2.81
N ASP A 505 12.51 1.91 -1.52
CA ASP A 505 12.15 0.91 -0.49
C ASP A 505 10.79 0.28 -0.78
N VAL A 506 9.81 1.08 -1.15
CA VAL A 506 8.49 0.59 -1.56
C VAL A 506 8.60 -0.26 -2.83
N ALA A 507 9.39 0.17 -3.81
CA ALA A 507 9.64 -0.60 -5.03
C ALA A 507 10.37 -1.91 -4.73
N THR A 508 11.38 -1.86 -3.84
CA THR A 508 12.13 -3.03 -3.37
C THR A 508 11.22 -3.99 -2.60
N ASN A 509 10.38 -3.47 -1.71
CA ASN A 509 9.41 -4.28 -0.99
C ASN A 509 8.37 -4.89 -1.95
N THR A 510 7.96 -4.14 -2.96
CA THR A 510 7.06 -4.63 -4.01
C THR A 510 7.71 -5.76 -4.82
N ALA A 511 8.99 -5.59 -5.19
CA ALA A 511 9.76 -6.63 -5.87
C ALA A 511 9.96 -7.87 -4.97
N ASN A 512 10.32 -7.66 -3.70
CA ASN A 512 10.48 -8.74 -2.72
C ASN A 512 9.17 -9.49 -2.46
N ILE A 513 8.04 -8.80 -2.48
CA ILE A 513 6.71 -9.41 -2.37
C ILE A 513 6.40 -10.22 -3.63
N ALA A 514 6.74 -9.69 -4.82
CA ALA A 514 6.56 -10.42 -6.08
C ALA A 514 7.48 -11.65 -6.19
N ASP A 515 8.69 -11.59 -5.62
CA ASP A 515 9.63 -12.72 -5.59
C ASP A 515 9.23 -13.79 -4.55
N ASN A 516 8.42 -13.44 -3.57
CA ASN A 516 7.94 -14.37 -2.52
C ASN A 516 6.54 -14.95 -2.81
N THR A 517 5.93 -14.62 -3.94
CA THR A 517 4.65 -15.15 -4.43
C THR A 517 4.82 -16.01 -5.68
#